data_cf9dc3d6961d3cd22e5e82ffe0661139
#
_entry.id   cf9dc3d6961d3cd22e5e82ffe0661139
#
_cell.length_a   1.000
_cell.length_b   1.000
_cell.length_c   1.000
_cell.angle_alpha   90.00
_cell.angle_beta   90.00
_cell.angle_gamma   90.00
#
_symmetry.space_group_name_H-M   'P 1'
#
loop_
_entity.id
_entity.type
_entity.pdbx_description
1 polymer ?
#
loop_
_entity_poly.entity_id
_entity_poly.type
_entity_poly.pdbx_seq_one_letter_code
_entity_poly.pdbx_strand_id
1 'polypeptide(L)'
;RNGNRVIRPFRRSVFCKDPVRPPSDTIIKKGIMENQTHSVPRIGEKAPAFTASTTQGPIRFPDDFKGKWVLLFSHPADFTPVCTSEFMTFGAMSRDFERLGCQLIGLSVDSLSSHLAWLHTIRERIEFNGMKNVDVRFPLIDDVSMHVATLYGMIHPGESGTKAVRAVFFIDPDAVIRAIIYYPLALGRNFDELRRVLVGLQTIDRFHVSLPADWRPGDEVVVPSPGTMDALDRQEEHPADGVTCHDWFFCTRKLTEEEQQEMAIG
;
A
#
# COMPACT_ATOMS: atom_id res chain seq x y z
N ARG A 1 -5.64 -62.75 50.45
CA ARG A 1 -5.79 -62.24 51.81
C ARG A 1 -6.39 -60.87 51.74
N ASN A 2 -7.65 -60.81 52.18
CA ASN A 2 -8.58 -59.68 52.21
C ASN A 2 -8.19 -58.67 53.28
N GLY A 3 -8.29 -57.37 52.94
CA GLY A 3 -8.22 -56.30 53.92
C GLY A 3 -9.22 -55.21 53.57
N ASN A 4 -10.45 -55.40 54.08
CA ASN A 4 -11.52 -54.38 54.09
C ASN A 4 -11.11 -53.24 55.02
N ARG A 5 -11.11 -51.99 54.50
CA ARG A 5 -11.13 -50.78 55.34
C ARG A 5 -12.52 -50.13 55.25
N VAL A 6 -13.18 -50.10 56.35
CA VAL A 6 -14.47 -49.45 56.62
C VAL A 6 -14.29 -47.96 56.69
N ILE A 7 -15.00 -47.19 55.85
CA ILE A 7 -15.07 -45.72 55.90
C ILE A 7 -16.22 -45.33 56.85
N ARG A 8 -15.92 -44.58 57.90
CA ARG A 8 -16.91 -43.96 58.79
C ARG A 8 -17.38 -42.60 58.21
N PRO A 9 -18.69 -42.27 58.37
CA PRO A 9 -19.22 -41.00 57.85
C PRO A 9 -18.90 -39.85 58.82
N PHE A 10 -18.48 -38.72 58.23
CA PHE A 10 -18.21 -37.48 58.93
C PHE A 10 -19.50 -36.69 59.14
N ARG A 11 -19.78 -36.31 60.38
CA ARG A 11 -20.96 -35.56 60.85
C ARG A 11 -20.90 -34.12 60.28
N ARG A 12 -21.97 -33.65 59.64
CA ARG A 12 -22.21 -32.21 59.32
C ARG A 12 -22.52 -31.45 60.60
N SER A 13 -21.76 -30.46 60.97
CA SER A 13 -22.12 -29.40 61.89
C SER A 13 -22.67 -28.20 61.08
N VAL A 14 -23.92 -27.90 61.36
CA VAL A 14 -24.66 -26.76 60.85
C VAL A 14 -24.19 -25.50 61.63
N PHE A 15 -23.50 -24.59 61.05
CA PHE A 15 -23.32 -23.25 61.58
C PHE A 15 -24.10 -22.26 60.70
N CYS A 16 -25.19 -21.73 61.22
CA CYS A 16 -25.84 -20.54 60.74
C CYS A 16 -24.86 -19.38 60.89
N LYS A 17 -24.57 -18.71 59.81
CA LYS A 17 -23.97 -17.36 59.83
C LYS A 17 -24.86 -16.40 59.02
N ASP A 18 -25.13 -15.26 59.66
CA ASP A 18 -25.96 -14.16 59.19
C ASP A 18 -25.56 -13.63 57.80
N PRO A 19 -26.49 -13.05 57.05
CA PRO A 19 -26.19 -12.48 55.73
C PRO A 19 -25.35 -11.22 55.88
N VAL A 20 -24.11 -11.29 55.41
CA VAL A 20 -23.22 -10.12 55.25
C VAL A 20 -23.77 -9.25 54.12
N ARG A 21 -24.13 -7.99 54.47
CA ARG A 21 -24.48 -6.95 53.49
C ARG A 21 -23.30 -6.75 52.54
N PRO A 22 -23.55 -6.62 51.20
CA PRO A 22 -22.50 -6.22 50.28
C PRO A 22 -22.13 -4.74 50.54
N PRO A 23 -20.83 -4.39 50.42
CA PRO A 23 -20.42 -2.99 50.50
C PRO A 23 -20.95 -2.22 49.30
N SER A 24 -21.39 -0.98 49.63
CA SER A 24 -21.88 0.04 48.70
C SER A 24 -21.04 0.22 47.45
N ASP A 25 -21.72 0.45 46.37
CA ASP A 25 -21.31 0.84 45.03
C ASP A 25 -20.00 1.66 44.96
N THR A 26 -18.90 0.97 44.74
CA THR A 26 -17.73 1.56 44.15
C THR A 26 -17.92 1.48 42.63
N ILE A 27 -18.31 2.59 42.00
CA ILE A 27 -18.36 2.77 40.58
C ILE A 27 -16.93 2.55 40.05
N ILE A 28 -16.63 1.33 39.66
CA ILE A 28 -15.48 1.04 38.81
C ILE A 28 -15.82 1.70 37.47
N LYS A 29 -15.31 2.92 37.25
CA LYS A 29 -15.19 3.47 35.89
C LYS A 29 -14.38 2.45 35.10
N LYS A 30 -15.06 1.52 34.40
CA LYS A 30 -14.48 0.81 33.28
C LYS A 30 -14.01 1.90 32.31
N GLY A 31 -12.72 2.18 32.32
CA GLY A 31 -12.08 2.83 31.20
C GLY A 31 -12.39 1.97 29.99
N ILE A 32 -13.30 2.43 29.16
CA ILE A 32 -13.44 1.94 27.81
C ILE A 32 -12.09 2.26 27.20
N MET A 33 -11.19 1.27 27.13
CA MET A 33 -10.12 1.29 26.14
C MET A 33 -10.87 1.38 24.81
N GLU A 34 -10.96 2.58 24.26
CA GLU A 34 -11.25 2.74 22.84
C GLU A 34 -10.24 1.85 22.14
N ASN A 35 -10.71 0.70 21.71
CA ASN A 35 -10.05 -0.09 20.70
C ASN A 35 -10.03 0.85 19.48
N GLN A 36 -8.95 1.62 19.31
CA GLN A 36 -8.66 2.27 18.05
C GLN A 36 -8.50 1.12 17.04
N THR A 37 -9.60 0.73 16.44
CA THR A 37 -9.59 -0.04 15.21
C THR A 37 -8.90 0.87 14.21
N HIS A 38 -7.57 0.73 14.06
CA HIS A 38 -6.86 1.38 12.96
C HIS A 38 -7.53 0.87 11.70
N SER A 39 -8.37 1.71 11.11
CA SER A 39 -8.94 1.39 9.80
C SER A 39 -7.78 1.37 8.81
N VAL A 40 -7.71 0.31 8.01
CA VAL A 40 -6.77 0.24 6.90
C VAL A 40 -6.96 1.48 6.02
N PRO A 41 -5.89 2.19 5.66
CA PRO A 41 -6.00 3.41 4.86
C PRO A 41 -6.63 3.14 3.50
N ARG A 42 -7.45 4.07 3.02
CA ARG A 42 -8.27 3.92 1.81
C ARG A 42 -7.84 4.92 0.73
N ILE A 43 -8.26 4.64 -0.50
CA ILE A 43 -8.11 5.58 -1.61
C ILE A 43 -8.85 6.88 -1.29
N GLY A 44 -8.18 8.03 -1.51
CA GLY A 44 -8.67 9.36 -1.19
C GLY A 44 -8.33 9.85 0.22
N GLU A 45 -7.83 8.98 1.11
CA GLU A 45 -7.39 9.37 2.45
C GLU A 45 -5.90 9.79 2.45
N LYS A 46 -5.53 10.61 3.42
CA LYS A 46 -4.12 10.92 3.68
C LYS A 46 -3.38 9.66 4.12
N ALA A 47 -2.25 9.43 3.50
CA ALA A 47 -1.38 8.33 3.87
C ALA A 47 -0.88 8.48 5.31
N PRO A 48 -1.00 7.46 6.16
CA PRO A 48 -0.57 7.52 7.55
C PRO A 48 0.90 7.91 7.69
N ALA A 49 1.18 8.84 8.59
CA ALA A 49 2.55 9.27 8.87
C ALA A 49 3.29 8.25 9.74
N PHE A 50 4.58 8.08 9.47
CA PHE A 50 5.47 7.23 10.26
C PHE A 50 6.92 7.72 10.22
N THR A 51 7.74 7.23 11.15
CA THR A 51 9.19 7.31 11.09
C THR A 51 9.77 5.90 11.06
N ALA A 52 10.80 5.66 10.25
CA ALA A 52 11.41 4.34 10.14
C ALA A 52 12.90 4.42 9.84
N SER A 53 13.64 3.41 10.27
CA SER A 53 15.02 3.15 9.82
C SER A 53 14.99 2.49 8.45
N THR A 54 15.93 2.86 7.58
CA THR A 54 16.04 2.27 6.24
C THR A 54 17.49 2.01 5.86
N THR A 55 17.69 1.30 4.76
CA THR A 55 19.01 1.07 4.16
C THR A 55 19.74 2.35 3.74
N GLN A 56 19.05 3.50 3.70
CA GLN A 56 19.59 4.80 3.33
C GLN A 56 19.55 5.81 4.48
N GLY A 57 19.35 5.35 5.71
CA GLY A 57 19.19 6.17 6.90
C GLY A 57 17.73 6.32 7.31
N PRO A 58 17.47 7.07 8.40
CA PRO A 58 16.10 7.25 8.90
C PRO A 58 15.30 8.15 7.97
N ILE A 59 13.99 7.85 7.86
CA ILE A 59 13.02 8.65 7.10
C ILE A 59 11.84 9.07 7.97
N ARG A 60 11.22 10.19 7.63
CA ARG A 60 9.96 10.69 8.18
C ARG A 60 8.96 10.83 7.03
N PHE A 61 8.01 9.92 6.98
CA PHE A 61 6.98 9.96 5.96
C PHE A 61 5.74 10.70 6.51
N PRO A 62 5.10 11.61 5.75
CA PRO A 62 5.41 12.03 4.38
C PRO A 62 6.41 13.20 4.28
N ASP A 63 6.90 13.74 5.38
CA ASP A 63 7.63 15.02 5.43
C ASP A 63 8.86 15.07 4.51
N ASP A 64 9.64 14.00 4.47
CA ASP A 64 10.87 13.94 3.66
C ASP A 64 10.58 13.73 2.15
N PHE A 65 9.30 13.51 1.77
CA PHE A 65 8.85 13.22 0.40
C PHE A 65 7.85 14.23 -0.16
N LYS A 66 7.64 15.36 0.51
CA LYS A 66 6.71 16.41 0.09
C LYS A 66 6.95 16.84 -1.37
N GLY A 67 5.87 16.98 -2.12
CA GLY A 67 5.92 17.39 -3.52
C GLY A 67 6.34 16.30 -4.50
N LYS A 68 6.50 15.06 -4.05
CA LYS A 68 6.83 13.91 -4.90
C LYS A 68 5.73 12.86 -4.84
N TRP A 69 5.56 12.15 -5.93
CA TRP A 69 4.85 10.89 -5.91
C TRP A 69 5.66 9.86 -5.10
N VAL A 70 4.98 8.99 -4.38
CA VAL A 70 5.61 7.88 -3.65
C VAL A 70 4.94 6.57 -4.00
N LEU A 71 5.74 5.57 -4.32
CA LEU A 71 5.34 4.19 -4.44
C LEU A 71 5.85 3.45 -3.19
N LEU A 72 5.00 3.36 -2.17
CA LEU A 72 5.28 2.58 -0.97
C LEU A 72 4.86 1.14 -1.19
N PHE A 73 5.80 0.20 -1.12
CA PHE A 73 5.50 -1.19 -1.38
C PHE A 73 6.11 -2.13 -0.33
N SER A 74 5.45 -3.24 -0.08
CA SER A 74 5.96 -4.30 0.81
C SER A 74 6.33 -5.56 0.05
N HIS A 75 7.24 -6.34 0.64
CA HIS A 75 7.55 -7.70 0.19
C HIS A 75 7.61 -8.67 1.38
N PRO A 76 7.37 -9.96 1.16
CA PRO A 76 7.24 -10.95 2.23
C PRO A 76 8.50 -11.19 3.07
N ALA A 77 9.65 -11.34 2.45
CA ALA A 77 10.92 -11.55 3.14
C ALA A 77 12.12 -11.42 2.20
N ASP A 78 13.25 -11.01 2.76
CA ASP A 78 14.55 -11.05 2.12
C ASP A 78 14.95 -12.49 1.76
N PHE A 79 15.92 -12.64 0.88
CA PHE A 79 16.47 -13.93 0.45
C PHE A 79 15.44 -14.94 -0.08
N THR A 80 14.28 -14.45 -0.58
CA THR A 80 13.28 -15.31 -1.22
C THR A 80 13.27 -15.12 -2.74
N PRO A 81 12.99 -16.17 -3.53
CA PRO A 81 13.13 -16.11 -4.99
C PRO A 81 12.28 -15.05 -5.67
N VAL A 82 10.98 -14.99 -5.34
CA VAL A 82 10.06 -14.02 -5.95
C VAL A 82 10.44 -12.58 -5.55
N CYS A 83 10.76 -12.32 -4.27
CA CYS A 83 11.20 -11.00 -3.84
C CYS A 83 12.50 -10.59 -4.53
N THR A 84 13.45 -11.53 -4.69
CA THR A 84 14.71 -11.26 -5.40
C THR A 84 14.47 -10.86 -6.86
N SER A 85 13.58 -11.57 -7.58
CA SER A 85 13.21 -11.21 -8.95
C SER A 85 12.57 -9.82 -9.05
N GLU A 86 11.73 -9.46 -8.07
CA GLU A 86 11.11 -8.13 -7.99
C GLU A 86 12.14 -7.03 -7.72
N PHE A 87 13.09 -7.24 -6.80
CA PHE A 87 14.10 -6.24 -6.49
C PHE A 87 15.11 -6.04 -7.61
N MET A 88 15.40 -7.09 -8.38
CA MET A 88 16.15 -6.96 -9.63
C MET A 88 15.43 -6.03 -10.61
N THR A 89 14.11 -6.19 -10.77
CA THR A 89 13.31 -5.37 -11.68
C THR A 89 13.14 -3.94 -11.14
N PHE A 90 12.78 -3.75 -9.87
CA PHE A 90 12.69 -2.42 -9.25
C PHE A 90 14.00 -1.65 -9.31
N GLY A 91 15.12 -2.32 -9.02
CA GLY A 91 16.44 -1.69 -9.08
C GLY A 91 16.77 -1.23 -10.50
N ALA A 92 16.49 -2.07 -11.51
CA ALA A 92 16.71 -1.73 -12.91
C ALA A 92 15.81 -0.58 -13.38
N MET A 93 14.56 -0.52 -12.92
CA MET A 93 13.57 0.52 -13.29
C MET A 93 13.58 1.74 -12.38
N SER A 94 14.41 1.79 -11.33
CA SER A 94 14.38 2.87 -10.34
C SER A 94 14.54 4.27 -10.97
N ARG A 95 15.42 4.40 -11.96
CA ARG A 95 15.61 5.67 -12.69
C ARG A 95 14.40 6.09 -13.52
N ASP A 96 13.60 5.14 -13.99
CA ASP A 96 12.39 5.48 -14.76
C ASP A 96 11.33 6.05 -13.82
N PHE A 97 11.18 5.49 -12.61
CA PHE A 97 10.32 6.07 -11.58
C PHE A 97 10.83 7.45 -11.11
N GLU A 98 12.14 7.63 -10.95
CA GLU A 98 12.72 8.94 -10.61
C GLU A 98 12.41 10.00 -11.67
N ARG A 99 12.52 9.66 -12.98
CA ARG A 99 12.16 10.57 -14.08
C ARG A 99 10.67 10.91 -14.08
N LEU A 100 9.81 10.04 -13.58
CA LEU A 100 8.39 10.30 -13.38
C LEU A 100 8.11 11.06 -12.06
N GLY A 101 9.13 11.62 -11.40
CA GLY A 101 8.97 12.32 -10.13
C GLY A 101 8.48 11.42 -8.98
N CYS A 102 8.68 10.10 -9.09
CA CYS A 102 8.19 9.12 -8.13
C CYS A 102 9.33 8.48 -7.33
N GLN A 103 9.23 8.58 -6.01
CA GLN A 103 10.14 7.93 -5.07
C GLN A 103 9.64 6.53 -4.72
N LEU A 104 10.49 5.53 -4.89
CA LEU A 104 10.25 4.17 -4.41
C LEU A 104 10.61 4.05 -2.93
N ILE A 105 9.79 3.38 -2.13
CA ILE A 105 10.06 3.02 -0.73
C ILE A 105 9.64 1.57 -0.54
N GLY A 106 10.60 0.69 -0.27
CA GLY A 106 10.32 -0.72 0.03
C GLY A 106 10.16 -0.96 1.53
N LEU A 107 9.47 -2.05 1.89
CA LEU A 107 9.27 -2.47 3.28
C LEU A 107 9.22 -3.99 3.38
N SER A 108 9.84 -4.55 4.41
CA SER A 108 9.50 -5.88 4.93
C SER A 108 9.72 -5.95 6.44
N VAL A 109 9.30 -7.06 7.05
CA VAL A 109 9.48 -7.32 8.48
C VAL A 109 10.87 -7.85 8.83
N ASP A 110 11.81 -7.79 7.89
CA ASP A 110 13.20 -8.17 8.11
C ASP A 110 14.01 -7.02 8.75
N SER A 111 15.18 -7.36 9.32
CA SER A 111 16.07 -6.40 9.96
C SER A 111 16.91 -5.63 8.94
N LEU A 112 17.41 -4.46 9.34
CA LEU A 112 18.34 -3.66 8.53
C LEU A 112 19.57 -4.47 8.08
N SER A 113 20.13 -5.31 8.95
CA SER A 113 21.30 -6.16 8.61
C SER A 113 20.94 -7.19 7.55
N SER A 114 19.73 -7.76 7.58
CA SER A 114 19.21 -8.66 6.54
C SER A 114 19.10 -7.93 5.21
N HIS A 115 18.46 -6.76 5.19
CA HIS A 115 18.34 -5.94 3.98
C HIS A 115 19.70 -5.63 3.34
N LEU A 116 20.65 -5.14 4.13
CA LEU A 116 21.98 -4.80 3.62
C LEU A 116 22.70 -6.02 3.02
N ALA A 117 22.64 -7.17 3.71
CA ALA A 117 23.26 -8.40 3.22
C ALA A 117 22.57 -8.91 1.95
N TRP A 118 21.24 -8.84 1.89
CA TRP A 118 20.47 -9.27 0.74
C TRP A 118 20.68 -8.37 -0.49
N LEU A 119 20.62 -7.05 -0.32
CA LEU A 119 20.89 -6.10 -1.40
C LEU A 119 22.31 -6.21 -1.94
N HIS A 120 23.29 -6.45 -1.06
CA HIS A 120 24.65 -6.76 -1.47
C HIS A 120 24.72 -8.05 -2.30
N THR A 121 24.01 -9.10 -1.88
CA THR A 121 23.92 -10.36 -2.64
C THR A 121 23.27 -10.15 -4.01
N ILE A 122 22.17 -9.39 -4.09
CA ILE A 122 21.53 -9.04 -5.35
C ILE A 122 22.52 -8.38 -6.30
N ARG A 123 23.25 -7.38 -5.85
CA ARG A 123 24.22 -6.65 -6.66
C ARG A 123 25.38 -7.54 -7.14
N GLU A 124 25.94 -8.36 -6.27
CA GLU A 124 27.20 -9.06 -6.55
C GLU A 124 27.02 -10.45 -7.19
N ARG A 125 25.85 -11.09 -7.03
CA ARG A 125 25.71 -12.51 -7.32
C ARG A 125 24.50 -12.90 -8.14
N ILE A 126 23.48 -12.05 -8.23
CA ILE A 126 22.23 -12.43 -8.91
C ILE A 126 22.23 -11.94 -10.34
N GLU A 127 21.92 -12.88 -11.25
CA GLU A 127 21.58 -12.60 -12.63
C GLU A 127 20.18 -13.15 -12.92
N PHE A 128 19.31 -12.33 -13.49
CA PHE A 128 17.94 -12.69 -13.79
C PHE A 128 17.41 -11.89 -14.99
N ASN A 129 16.80 -12.55 -15.97
CA ASN A 129 16.24 -11.91 -17.18
C ASN A 129 17.23 -10.93 -17.86
N GLY A 130 18.50 -11.29 -17.96
CA GLY A 130 19.53 -10.43 -18.55
C GLY A 130 20.01 -9.26 -17.67
N MET A 131 19.40 -9.05 -16.51
CA MET A 131 19.83 -8.07 -15.52
C MET A 131 20.94 -8.65 -14.65
N LYS A 132 21.97 -7.86 -14.40
CA LYS A 132 23.08 -8.18 -13.47
C LYS A 132 23.63 -6.90 -12.88
N ASN A 133 24.36 -7.02 -11.76
CA ASN A 133 24.96 -5.89 -11.05
C ASN A 133 23.92 -4.81 -10.71
N VAL A 134 22.69 -5.24 -10.37
CA VAL A 134 21.60 -4.31 -10.08
C VAL A 134 21.81 -3.66 -8.73
N ASP A 135 21.89 -2.35 -8.73
CA ASP A 135 22.03 -1.52 -7.55
C ASP A 135 20.65 -0.95 -7.13
N VAL A 136 20.18 -1.38 -5.97
CA VAL A 136 18.90 -0.91 -5.42
C VAL A 136 19.13 0.41 -4.68
N ARG A 137 18.64 1.52 -5.27
CA ARG A 137 18.92 2.89 -4.84
C ARG A 137 17.76 3.58 -4.11
N PHE A 138 16.75 2.85 -3.72
CA PHE A 138 15.64 3.36 -2.92
C PHE A 138 15.71 2.84 -1.48
N PRO A 139 15.15 3.57 -0.49
CA PRO A 139 15.14 3.13 0.90
C PRO A 139 14.29 1.86 1.08
N LEU A 140 14.83 0.91 1.84
CA LEU A 140 14.14 -0.29 2.28
C LEU A 140 13.98 -0.23 3.80
N ILE A 141 12.73 -0.20 4.26
CA ILE A 141 12.34 -0.03 5.66
C ILE A 141 12.56 -1.33 6.43
N ASP A 142 13.27 -1.24 7.55
CA ASP A 142 13.37 -2.22 8.61
C ASP A 142 12.11 -2.13 9.49
N ASP A 143 11.14 -3.01 9.26
CA ASP A 143 9.87 -3.04 10.01
C ASP A 143 9.72 -4.32 10.85
N VAL A 144 10.78 -4.71 11.57
CA VAL A 144 10.79 -5.89 12.47
C VAL A 144 9.62 -5.83 13.48
N SER A 145 9.23 -4.64 13.89
CA SER A 145 8.07 -4.44 14.79
C SER A 145 6.71 -4.63 14.13
N MET A 146 6.67 -4.77 12.81
CA MET A 146 5.43 -4.76 11.99
C MET A 146 4.58 -3.49 12.17
N HIS A 147 5.19 -2.38 12.61
CA HIS A 147 4.47 -1.13 12.88
C HIS A 147 3.91 -0.53 11.60
N VAL A 148 4.75 -0.29 10.60
CA VAL A 148 4.34 0.31 9.33
C VAL A 148 3.48 -0.66 8.53
N ALA A 149 3.85 -1.95 8.49
CA ALA A 149 3.07 -2.97 7.81
C ALA A 149 1.64 -3.10 8.37
N THR A 150 1.48 -3.00 9.69
CA THR A 150 0.15 -3.01 10.33
C THR A 150 -0.61 -1.72 10.07
N LEU A 151 0.06 -0.58 10.18
CA LEU A 151 -0.53 0.75 9.96
C LEU A 151 -1.14 0.88 8.54
N TYR A 152 -0.49 0.27 7.54
CA TYR A 152 -0.93 0.27 6.15
C TYR A 152 -1.77 -0.97 5.77
N GLY A 153 -2.08 -1.86 6.72
CA GLY A 153 -2.87 -3.05 6.46
C GLY A 153 -2.19 -4.06 5.51
N MET A 154 -0.85 -4.16 5.58
CA MET A 154 -0.06 -5.07 4.73
C MET A 154 0.07 -6.48 5.33
N ILE A 155 -0.41 -6.70 6.56
CA ILE A 155 -0.42 -8.02 7.20
C ILE A 155 -1.78 -8.66 7.00
N HIS A 156 -1.81 -9.72 6.21
CA HIS A 156 -3.02 -10.48 5.90
C HIS A 156 -2.95 -11.86 6.56
N PRO A 157 -3.65 -12.11 7.68
CA PRO A 157 -3.55 -13.38 8.42
C PRO A 157 -3.86 -14.62 7.59
N GLY A 158 -4.71 -14.50 6.56
CA GLY A 158 -5.02 -15.59 5.63
C GLY A 158 -3.85 -16.00 4.73
N GLU A 159 -2.87 -15.11 4.53
CA GLU A 159 -1.64 -15.38 3.79
C GLU A 159 -0.47 -15.66 4.76
N SER A 160 -0.27 -14.77 5.73
CA SER A 160 0.76 -14.89 6.77
C SER A 160 0.49 -13.92 7.92
N GLY A 161 0.63 -14.38 9.16
CA GLY A 161 0.58 -13.52 10.35
C GLY A 161 1.91 -12.83 10.68
N THR A 162 3.00 -13.17 10.00
CA THR A 162 4.38 -12.71 10.30
C THR A 162 5.11 -12.13 9.11
N LYS A 163 4.46 -11.99 7.96
CA LYS A 163 5.03 -11.43 6.73
C LYS A 163 4.03 -10.48 6.10
N ALA A 164 4.52 -9.39 5.54
CA ALA A 164 3.71 -8.53 4.71
C ALA A 164 3.37 -9.22 3.38
N VAL A 165 2.17 -8.98 2.86
CA VAL A 165 1.82 -9.33 1.48
C VAL A 165 2.55 -8.39 0.50
N ARG A 166 2.42 -8.59 -0.80
CA ARG A 166 3.00 -7.70 -1.81
C ARG A 166 2.03 -6.54 -2.08
N ALA A 167 1.96 -5.59 -1.15
CA ALA A 167 1.16 -4.39 -1.30
C ALA A 167 1.92 -3.32 -2.11
N VAL A 168 1.18 -2.46 -2.79
CA VAL A 168 1.67 -1.25 -3.45
C VAL A 168 0.68 -0.12 -3.21
N PHE A 169 1.14 0.96 -2.63
CA PHE A 169 0.38 2.19 -2.42
C PHE A 169 0.94 3.29 -3.31
N PHE A 170 0.10 3.85 -4.18
CA PHE A 170 0.40 5.02 -4.97
C PHE A 170 -0.05 6.25 -4.20
N ILE A 171 0.90 7.08 -3.82
CA ILE A 171 0.67 8.24 -2.96
C ILE A 171 1.12 9.48 -3.72
N ASP A 172 0.23 10.47 -3.82
CA ASP A 172 0.49 11.69 -4.58
C ASP A 172 1.36 12.71 -3.81
N PRO A 173 1.78 13.82 -4.45
CA PRO A 173 2.58 14.87 -3.83
C PRO A 173 1.97 15.52 -2.58
N ASP A 174 0.66 15.44 -2.42
CA ASP A 174 -0.09 15.91 -1.24
C ASP A 174 -0.27 14.83 -0.18
N ALA A 175 0.43 13.71 -0.31
CA ALA A 175 0.35 12.54 0.56
C ALA A 175 -1.06 11.92 0.61
N VAL A 176 -1.83 11.95 -0.47
CA VAL A 176 -3.12 11.25 -0.60
C VAL A 176 -2.90 9.91 -1.30
N ILE A 177 -3.51 8.85 -0.79
CA ILE A 177 -3.50 7.53 -1.42
C ILE A 177 -4.41 7.56 -2.65
N ARG A 178 -3.87 7.28 -3.82
CA ARG A 178 -4.57 7.36 -5.11
C ARG A 178 -4.97 5.99 -5.68
N ALA A 179 -4.16 4.97 -5.41
CA ALA A 179 -4.44 3.58 -5.78
C ALA A 179 -3.76 2.63 -4.82
N ILE A 180 -4.30 1.43 -4.68
CA ILE A 180 -3.74 0.35 -3.86
C ILE A 180 -3.85 -0.95 -4.65
N ILE A 181 -2.76 -1.72 -4.70
CA ILE A 181 -2.75 -3.04 -5.31
C ILE A 181 -2.18 -4.05 -4.31
N TYR A 182 -2.85 -5.17 -4.13
CA TYR A 182 -2.40 -6.27 -3.29
C TYR A 182 -2.20 -7.53 -4.12
N TYR A 183 -1.07 -8.20 -3.91
CA TYR A 183 -0.77 -9.51 -4.49
C TYR A 183 -0.49 -10.52 -3.37
N PRO A 184 -0.84 -11.80 -3.56
CA PRO A 184 -0.49 -12.86 -2.63
C PRO A 184 1.03 -13.11 -2.61
N LEU A 185 1.50 -13.83 -1.59
CA LEU A 185 2.94 -14.08 -1.39
C LEU A 185 3.62 -14.76 -2.59
N ALA A 186 2.92 -15.61 -3.30
CA ALA A 186 3.47 -16.44 -4.38
C ALA A 186 3.50 -15.76 -5.76
N LEU A 187 2.80 -14.63 -5.93
CA LEU A 187 2.67 -13.94 -7.22
C LEU A 187 3.50 -12.65 -7.26
N GLY A 188 4.55 -12.64 -8.08
CA GLY A 188 5.33 -11.42 -8.37
C GLY A 188 4.50 -10.38 -9.12
N ARG A 189 4.84 -9.10 -8.89
CA ARG A 189 4.13 -7.94 -9.46
C ARG A 189 4.43 -7.77 -10.94
N ASN A 190 3.49 -7.16 -11.67
CA ASN A 190 3.69 -6.68 -13.02
C ASN A 190 4.17 -5.21 -12.97
N PHE A 191 5.40 -4.95 -13.35
CA PHE A 191 6.02 -3.63 -13.27
C PHE A 191 5.53 -2.67 -14.34
N ASP A 192 5.16 -3.17 -15.52
CA ASP A 192 4.52 -2.35 -16.56
C ASP A 192 3.18 -1.80 -16.08
N GLU A 193 2.42 -2.60 -15.31
CA GLU A 193 1.17 -2.16 -14.69
C GLU A 193 1.42 -1.11 -13.60
N LEU A 194 2.44 -1.27 -12.75
CA LEU A 194 2.78 -0.25 -11.76
C LEU A 194 3.13 1.09 -12.42
N ARG A 195 3.91 1.04 -13.50
CA ARG A 195 4.23 2.23 -14.28
C ARG A 195 2.99 2.82 -14.97
N ARG A 196 2.16 1.97 -15.59
CA ARG A 196 0.90 2.39 -16.22
C ARG A 196 -0.02 3.13 -15.25
N VAL A 197 -0.22 2.59 -14.04
CA VAL A 197 -1.05 3.22 -13.00
C VAL A 197 -0.47 4.57 -12.58
N LEU A 198 0.84 4.66 -12.32
CA LEU A 198 1.48 5.93 -11.94
C LEU A 198 1.29 6.99 -13.03
N VAL A 199 1.67 6.68 -14.27
CA VAL A 199 1.54 7.62 -15.40
C VAL A 199 0.08 7.98 -15.64
N GLY A 200 -0.84 7.02 -15.51
CA GLY A 200 -2.27 7.28 -15.62
C GLY A 200 -2.78 8.27 -14.57
N LEU A 201 -2.41 8.10 -13.30
CA LEU A 201 -2.79 9.03 -12.24
C LEU A 201 -2.24 10.44 -12.49
N GLN A 202 -0.98 10.55 -12.94
CA GLN A 202 -0.37 11.82 -13.30
C GLN A 202 -1.08 12.49 -14.50
N THR A 203 -1.48 11.69 -15.49
CA THR A 203 -2.26 12.18 -16.66
C THR A 203 -3.62 12.74 -16.24
N ILE A 204 -4.34 12.01 -15.37
CA ILE A 204 -5.64 12.44 -14.82
C ILE A 204 -5.51 13.79 -14.11
N ASP A 205 -4.52 13.92 -13.25
CA ASP A 205 -4.32 15.15 -12.44
C ASP A 205 -3.94 16.35 -13.30
N ARG A 206 -3.07 16.12 -14.28
CA ARG A 206 -2.54 17.20 -15.10
C ARG A 206 -3.53 17.73 -16.11
N PHE A 207 -4.28 16.86 -16.79
CA PHE A 207 -5.16 17.24 -17.90
C PHE A 207 -6.65 17.19 -17.55
N HIS A 208 -7.00 16.86 -16.31
CA HIS A 208 -8.40 16.76 -15.85
C HIS A 208 -9.26 15.86 -16.75
N VAL A 209 -8.71 14.73 -17.17
CA VAL A 209 -9.36 13.73 -18.03
C VAL A 209 -9.62 12.45 -17.25
N SER A 210 -10.37 11.52 -17.86
CA SER A 210 -10.48 10.14 -17.39
C SER A 210 -9.76 9.21 -18.37
N LEU A 211 -9.36 8.03 -17.89
CA LEU A 211 -8.68 7.06 -18.73
C LEU A 211 -9.59 5.85 -18.97
N PRO A 212 -9.76 5.40 -20.21
CA PRO A 212 -10.57 4.23 -20.52
C PRO A 212 -9.90 2.93 -20.03
N ALA A 213 -10.65 1.84 -20.09
CA ALA A 213 -10.13 0.51 -19.82
C ALA A 213 -8.90 0.23 -20.72
N ASP A 214 -7.91 -0.50 -20.15
CA ASP A 214 -6.67 -0.89 -20.83
C ASP A 214 -5.79 0.26 -21.35
N TRP A 215 -6.09 1.50 -20.99
CA TRP A 215 -5.34 2.67 -21.41
C TRP A 215 -3.83 2.51 -21.17
N ARG A 216 -3.05 2.94 -22.13
CA ARG A 216 -1.59 3.05 -22.07
C ARG A 216 -1.13 4.45 -22.46
N PRO A 217 0.04 4.92 -22.00
CA PRO A 217 0.61 6.19 -22.45
C PRO A 217 0.65 6.28 -23.98
N GLY A 218 0.01 7.33 -24.53
CA GLY A 218 -0.16 7.54 -25.97
C GLY A 218 -1.55 7.17 -26.52
N ASP A 219 -2.37 6.46 -25.76
CA ASP A 219 -3.75 6.18 -26.12
C ASP A 219 -4.67 7.39 -25.90
N GLU A 220 -5.88 7.33 -26.46
CA GLU A 220 -6.89 8.36 -26.26
C GLU A 220 -7.34 8.42 -24.80
N VAL A 221 -7.67 9.62 -24.37
CA VAL A 221 -8.25 9.90 -23.04
C VAL A 221 -9.74 10.20 -23.18
N VAL A 222 -10.51 9.95 -22.12
CA VAL A 222 -11.93 10.28 -22.05
C VAL A 222 -12.07 11.72 -21.55
N VAL A 223 -12.77 12.55 -22.30
CA VAL A 223 -13.14 13.91 -21.88
C VAL A 223 -14.30 13.88 -20.88
N PRO A 224 -14.32 14.81 -19.90
CA PRO A 224 -15.45 14.90 -18.98
C PRO A 224 -16.79 15.10 -19.71
N SER A 225 -17.80 14.37 -19.29
CA SER A 225 -19.17 14.51 -19.83
C SER A 225 -19.78 15.85 -19.44
N PRO A 226 -20.70 16.41 -20.28
CA PRO A 226 -21.43 17.62 -19.93
C PRO A 226 -22.16 17.49 -18.58
N GLY A 227 -22.06 18.51 -17.75
CA GLY A 227 -22.71 18.55 -16.42
C GLY A 227 -24.07 19.24 -16.41
N THR A 228 -24.53 19.81 -17.54
CA THR A 228 -25.82 20.51 -17.69
C THR A 228 -26.40 20.26 -19.07
N MET A 229 -27.73 20.45 -19.23
CA MET A 229 -28.38 20.35 -20.54
C MET A 229 -27.81 21.38 -21.54
N ASP A 230 -27.60 22.62 -21.13
CA ASP A 230 -27.00 23.65 -21.99
C ASP A 230 -25.59 23.28 -22.47
N ALA A 231 -24.81 22.54 -21.64
CA ALA A 231 -23.49 22.07 -22.04
C ALA A 231 -23.59 20.89 -23.01
N LEU A 232 -24.60 20.04 -22.83
CA LEU A 232 -24.89 18.94 -23.75
C LEU A 232 -25.30 19.47 -25.11
N ASP A 233 -26.30 20.38 -25.16
CA ASP A 233 -26.77 21.01 -26.38
C ASP A 233 -25.62 21.67 -27.14
N ARG A 234 -24.76 22.40 -26.45
CA ARG A 234 -23.55 23.01 -27.07
C ARG A 234 -22.56 21.98 -27.61
N GLN A 235 -22.39 20.85 -26.92
CA GLN A 235 -21.49 19.79 -27.38
C GLN A 235 -22.03 19.12 -28.64
N GLU A 236 -23.36 18.94 -28.76
CA GLU A 236 -24.01 18.34 -29.92
C GLU A 236 -24.01 19.30 -31.10
N GLU A 237 -24.29 20.60 -30.87
CA GLU A 237 -24.30 21.64 -31.93
C GLU A 237 -22.90 21.99 -32.43
N HIS A 238 -21.90 21.99 -31.52
CA HIS A 238 -20.54 22.42 -31.80
C HIS A 238 -19.53 21.43 -31.18
N PRO A 239 -19.33 20.22 -31.75
CA PRO A 239 -18.35 19.28 -31.26
C PRO A 239 -16.96 19.90 -31.35
N ALA A 240 -16.16 19.70 -30.28
CA ALA A 240 -14.80 20.23 -30.24
C ALA A 240 -13.90 19.49 -31.23
N ASP A 241 -12.98 20.22 -31.88
CA ASP A 241 -12.02 19.66 -32.81
C ASP A 241 -11.14 18.58 -32.15
N GLY A 242 -10.94 17.48 -32.85
CA GLY A 242 -10.12 16.37 -32.36
C GLY A 242 -10.78 15.51 -31.27
N VAL A 243 -12.05 15.74 -30.96
CA VAL A 243 -12.84 14.90 -30.06
C VAL A 243 -13.72 13.98 -30.88
N THR A 244 -13.72 12.70 -30.54
CA THR A 244 -14.61 11.66 -31.09
C THR A 244 -15.62 11.26 -30.04
N CYS A 245 -16.92 11.46 -30.29
CA CYS A 245 -17.99 11.03 -29.40
C CYS A 245 -18.63 9.74 -29.90
N HIS A 246 -18.68 8.74 -29.06
CA HIS A 246 -19.44 7.49 -29.26
C HIS A 246 -20.88 7.66 -28.84
N ASP A 247 -21.12 8.52 -27.83
CA ASP A 247 -22.40 9.03 -27.35
C ASP A 247 -22.09 10.33 -26.57
N TRP A 248 -23.12 11.13 -26.20
CA TRP A 248 -22.96 12.40 -25.49
C TRP A 248 -22.14 12.31 -24.20
N PHE A 249 -22.17 11.15 -23.53
CA PHE A 249 -21.45 10.89 -22.27
C PHE A 249 -20.09 10.19 -22.46
N PHE A 250 -19.78 9.73 -23.66
CA PHE A 250 -18.56 8.97 -23.96
C PHE A 250 -17.85 9.56 -25.16
N CYS A 251 -17.01 10.53 -24.88
CA CYS A 251 -16.17 11.18 -25.89
C CYS A 251 -14.70 10.99 -25.56
N THR A 252 -13.87 10.76 -26.58
CA THR A 252 -12.43 10.56 -26.45
C THR A 252 -11.67 11.58 -27.32
N ARG A 253 -10.42 11.84 -26.93
CA ARG A 253 -9.46 12.60 -27.73
C ARG A 253 -8.04 12.09 -27.51
N LYS A 254 -7.18 12.34 -28.45
CA LYS A 254 -5.73 12.23 -28.19
C LYS A 254 -5.25 13.41 -27.37
N LEU A 255 -4.22 13.17 -26.55
CA LEU A 255 -3.46 14.27 -25.99
C LEU A 255 -2.74 14.99 -27.11
N THR A 256 -2.68 16.33 -27.06
CA THR A 256 -1.94 17.14 -28.03
C THR A 256 -0.45 16.82 -27.98
N GLU A 257 0.30 17.20 -29.00
CA GLU A 257 1.76 17.02 -28.99
C GLU A 257 2.42 17.74 -27.81
N GLU A 258 1.92 18.93 -27.44
CA GLU A 258 2.37 19.69 -26.28
C GLU A 258 2.11 18.92 -24.97
N GLU A 259 0.88 18.41 -24.77
CA GLU A 259 0.50 17.60 -23.62
C GLU A 259 1.34 16.32 -23.53
N GLN A 260 1.64 15.67 -24.67
CA GLN A 260 2.49 14.47 -24.70
C GLN A 260 3.95 14.79 -24.37
N GLN A 261 4.49 15.91 -24.86
CA GLN A 261 5.84 16.37 -24.52
C GLN A 261 5.95 16.71 -23.03
N GLU A 262 4.94 17.32 -22.46
CA GLU A 262 4.88 17.59 -21.02
C GLU A 262 4.90 16.32 -20.17
N MET A 263 4.26 15.24 -20.64
CA MET A 263 4.32 13.92 -19.98
C MET A 263 5.69 13.25 -20.10
N ALA A 264 6.45 13.55 -21.15
CA ALA A 264 7.78 12.97 -21.39
C ALA A 264 8.89 13.67 -20.59
N ILE A 265 8.68 14.90 -20.14
CA ILE A 265 9.64 15.75 -19.41
C ILE A 265 9.51 15.56 -17.87
N GLY A 266 8.36 15.09 -17.37
CA GLY A 266 8.12 14.73 -15.97
C GLY A 266 8.45 13.29 -15.73
#